data_da2841834cd201bf33d8c1f2a15a4574
#
_entry.id   da2841834cd201bf33d8c1f2a15a4574
#
_cell.length_a   1.000
_cell.length_b   1.000
_cell.length_c   1.000
_cell.angle_alpha   90.00
_cell.angle_beta   90.00
_cell.angle_gamma   90.00
#
_symmetry.space_group_name_H-M   'P 1'
#
loop_
_entity.id
_entity.type
_entity.pdbx_description
1 polymer ?
#
loop_
_entity_poly.entity_id
_entity_poly.type
_entity_poly.pdbx_seq_one_letter_code
_entity_poly.pdbx_strand_id
1 'polypeptide(L)'
;MKRTIAIVAGGDSSEHDVSLRSAQGIKSFLKETEYVTYIVEIKGTKWEAHTGNGLRAKVDLNDFSFIDNGTKVKPDYAYITIHGTPGENGILEGYFDLIKLPYSTSDVLVEAMTFNKFALNQFLSAQGVNIAKSVLLRKGQAARPTDKDIINTVGLPCFVKPNAGGSSFGVTKVKHAEDLDTAIDKAMAESPEVIIE
;
A
#
# COMPACT_ATOMS: atom_id res chain seq x y z
N MET A 1 -19.64 -21.58 -16.10
CA MET A 1 -18.38 -21.84 -15.32
C MET A 1 -18.35 -20.90 -14.13
N LYS A 2 -17.85 -21.35 -12.98
CA LYS A 2 -17.57 -20.46 -11.86
C LYS A 2 -16.42 -19.51 -12.20
N ARG A 3 -16.47 -18.27 -11.73
CA ARG A 3 -15.35 -17.35 -11.86
C ARG A 3 -14.23 -17.69 -10.86
N THR A 4 -13.01 -17.58 -11.30
CA THR A 4 -11.84 -17.78 -10.44
C THR A 4 -11.35 -16.44 -9.90
N ILE A 5 -11.38 -16.26 -8.58
CA ILE A 5 -10.97 -15.05 -7.88
C ILE A 5 -9.63 -15.31 -7.20
N ALA A 6 -8.64 -14.49 -7.52
CA ALA A 6 -7.42 -14.40 -6.73
C ALA A 6 -7.60 -13.37 -5.63
N ILE A 7 -7.54 -13.77 -4.37
CA ILE A 7 -7.48 -12.86 -3.22
C ILE A 7 -6.02 -12.56 -2.97
N VAL A 8 -5.58 -11.39 -3.42
CA VAL A 8 -4.17 -10.98 -3.41
C VAL A 8 -3.84 -10.34 -2.07
N ALA A 9 -2.88 -10.91 -1.35
CA ALA A 9 -2.59 -10.58 0.03
C ALA A 9 -1.08 -10.58 0.31
N GLY A 10 -0.70 -10.12 1.50
CA GLY A 10 0.69 -10.00 1.94
C GLY A 10 1.18 -8.57 1.79
N GLY A 11 2.09 -8.32 0.85
CA GLY A 11 2.74 -7.03 0.64
C GLY A 11 4.05 -6.89 1.40
N ASP A 12 4.71 -5.74 1.22
CA ASP A 12 6.06 -5.48 1.76
C ASP A 12 6.04 -4.58 3.01
N SER A 13 4.84 -4.21 3.47
CA SER A 13 4.66 -3.39 4.66
C SER A 13 4.65 -4.23 5.95
N SER A 14 4.71 -3.54 7.10
CA SER A 14 4.52 -4.14 8.42
C SER A 14 3.12 -4.76 8.62
N GLU A 15 2.18 -4.52 7.70
CA GLU A 15 0.81 -5.04 7.73
C GLU A 15 0.63 -6.35 6.95
N HIS A 16 1.71 -7.01 6.52
CA HIS A 16 1.71 -8.27 5.77
C HIS A 16 0.77 -9.32 6.39
N ASP A 17 0.93 -9.60 7.68
CA ASP A 17 0.13 -10.62 8.38
C ASP A 17 -1.33 -10.20 8.57
N VAL A 18 -1.59 -8.90 8.67
CA VAL A 18 -2.95 -8.34 8.70
C VAL A 18 -3.64 -8.61 7.37
N SER A 19 -2.97 -8.35 6.27
CA SER A 19 -3.45 -8.62 4.91
C SER A 19 -3.79 -10.09 4.70
N LEU A 20 -2.93 -11.02 5.14
CA LEU A 20 -3.19 -12.46 5.05
C LEU A 20 -4.42 -12.88 5.86
N ARG A 21 -4.62 -12.33 7.06
CA ARG A 21 -5.83 -12.59 7.86
C ARG A 21 -7.07 -12.05 7.18
N SER A 22 -7.01 -10.85 6.60
CA SER A 22 -8.09 -10.26 5.82
C SER A 22 -8.48 -11.14 4.64
N ALA A 23 -7.49 -11.68 3.90
CA ALA A 23 -7.72 -12.58 2.79
C ALA A 23 -8.44 -13.88 3.20
N GLN A 24 -8.09 -14.45 4.36
CA GLN A 24 -8.79 -15.61 4.90
C GLN A 24 -10.27 -15.27 5.23
N GLY A 25 -10.50 -14.13 5.86
CA GLY A 25 -11.85 -13.64 6.14
C GLY A 25 -12.68 -13.47 4.86
N ILE A 26 -12.13 -12.78 3.84
CA ILE A 26 -12.79 -12.58 2.56
C ILE A 26 -13.10 -13.91 1.88
N LYS A 27 -12.13 -14.84 1.87
CA LYS A 27 -12.34 -16.19 1.32
C LYS A 27 -13.52 -16.89 1.98
N SER A 28 -13.71 -16.74 3.28
CA SER A 28 -14.84 -17.37 4.01
C SER A 28 -16.20 -16.79 3.67
N PHE A 29 -16.26 -15.53 3.18
CA PHE A 29 -17.50 -14.87 2.77
C PHE A 29 -17.89 -15.16 1.33
N LEU A 30 -16.91 -15.50 0.46
CA LEU A 30 -17.18 -15.82 -0.93
C LEU A 30 -17.81 -17.21 -1.05
N LYS A 31 -18.98 -17.27 -1.71
CA LYS A 31 -19.71 -18.53 -1.85
C LYS A 31 -19.01 -19.46 -2.83
N GLU A 32 -18.60 -20.63 -2.36
CA GLU A 32 -17.98 -21.67 -3.19
C GLU A 32 -18.90 -22.19 -4.30
N THR A 33 -20.20 -21.97 -4.19
CA THR A 33 -21.17 -22.29 -5.25
C THR A 33 -21.01 -21.39 -6.48
N GLU A 34 -20.52 -20.16 -6.30
CA GLU A 34 -20.44 -19.14 -7.34
C GLU A 34 -18.99 -18.93 -7.81
N TYR A 35 -18.02 -19.09 -6.90
CA TYR A 35 -16.60 -18.76 -7.15
C TYR A 35 -15.65 -19.92 -6.83
N VAL A 36 -14.53 -19.94 -7.53
CA VAL A 36 -13.33 -20.69 -7.11
C VAL A 36 -12.33 -19.64 -6.61
N THR A 37 -11.86 -19.76 -5.35
CA THR A 37 -11.05 -18.74 -4.71
C THR A 37 -9.68 -19.26 -4.32
N TYR A 38 -8.64 -18.48 -4.66
CA TYR A 38 -7.26 -18.75 -4.26
C TYR A 38 -6.71 -17.52 -3.53
N ILE A 39 -6.01 -17.73 -2.43
CA ILE A 39 -5.18 -16.67 -1.85
C ILE A 39 -3.87 -16.68 -2.62
N VAL A 40 -3.49 -15.51 -3.13
CA VAL A 40 -2.18 -15.29 -3.76
C VAL A 40 -1.38 -14.37 -2.86
N GLU A 41 -0.36 -14.93 -2.23
CA GLU A 41 0.53 -14.20 -1.34
C GLU A 41 1.67 -13.58 -2.13
N ILE A 42 1.87 -12.27 -1.93
CA ILE A 42 2.93 -11.47 -2.54
C ILE A 42 3.87 -10.98 -1.43
N LYS A 43 5.18 -11.22 -1.60
CA LYS A 43 6.22 -10.64 -0.76
C LYS A 43 7.46 -10.39 -1.61
N GLY A 44 7.78 -9.11 -1.87
CA GLY A 44 8.81 -8.73 -2.83
C GLY A 44 8.56 -9.39 -4.19
N THR A 45 9.54 -10.12 -4.67
CA THR A 45 9.47 -10.86 -5.94
C THR A 45 8.91 -12.29 -5.81
N LYS A 46 8.58 -12.72 -4.60
CA LYS A 46 8.01 -14.04 -4.34
C LYS A 46 6.49 -13.97 -4.34
N TRP A 47 5.88 -14.54 -5.37
CA TRP A 47 4.43 -14.58 -5.56
C TRP A 47 3.97 -16.03 -5.62
N GLU A 48 3.10 -16.42 -4.70
CA GLU A 48 2.67 -17.81 -4.52
C GLU A 48 1.17 -17.93 -4.28
N ALA A 49 0.51 -18.79 -5.05
CA ALA A 49 -0.88 -19.17 -4.82
C ALA A 49 -0.99 -20.31 -3.79
N HIS A 50 -1.91 -20.18 -2.84
CA HIS A 50 -2.24 -21.24 -1.88
C HIS A 50 -3.21 -22.23 -2.55
N THR A 51 -2.74 -23.42 -2.89
CA THR A 51 -3.51 -24.45 -3.56
C THR A 51 -4.25 -25.38 -2.59
N GLY A 52 -5.20 -26.14 -3.10
CA GLY A 52 -6.13 -26.95 -2.28
C GLY A 52 -5.48 -28.00 -1.37
N ASN A 53 -4.26 -28.43 -1.66
CA ASN A 53 -3.53 -29.43 -0.87
C ASN A 53 -2.61 -28.82 0.21
N GLY A 54 -2.79 -27.53 0.54
CA GLY A 54 -1.89 -26.82 1.45
C GLY A 54 -0.52 -26.48 0.85
N LEU A 55 -0.32 -26.75 -0.43
CA LEU A 55 0.89 -26.44 -1.17
C LEU A 55 0.88 -24.97 -1.65
N ARG A 56 2.08 -24.51 -2.01
CA ARG A 56 2.31 -23.19 -2.61
C ARG A 56 2.72 -23.38 -4.06
N ALA A 57 2.00 -22.76 -4.99
CA ALA A 57 2.33 -22.77 -6.41
C ALA A 57 2.88 -21.41 -6.81
N LYS A 58 4.05 -21.38 -7.45
CA LYS A 58 4.64 -20.16 -7.97
C LYS A 58 3.72 -19.56 -9.04
N VAL A 59 3.49 -18.25 -8.97
CA VAL A 59 2.73 -17.49 -9.96
C VAL A 59 3.63 -17.15 -11.14
N ASP A 60 3.13 -17.37 -12.36
CA ASP A 60 3.75 -16.88 -13.60
C ASP A 60 3.41 -15.40 -13.78
N LEU A 61 4.42 -14.54 -13.69
CA LEU A 61 4.25 -13.09 -13.79
C LEU A 61 3.93 -12.60 -15.22
N ASN A 62 3.96 -13.45 -16.22
CA ASN A 62 3.57 -13.05 -17.59
C ASN A 62 2.06 -12.94 -17.75
N ASP A 63 1.28 -13.75 -17.00
CA ASP A 63 -0.18 -13.78 -17.15
C ASP A 63 -0.95 -14.00 -15.83
N PHE A 64 -0.25 -13.96 -14.69
CA PHE A 64 -0.77 -14.18 -13.33
C PHE A 64 -1.38 -15.59 -13.12
N SER A 65 -0.94 -16.57 -13.90
CA SER A 65 -1.38 -17.95 -13.76
C SER A 65 -0.47 -18.75 -12.82
N PHE A 66 -0.97 -19.91 -12.39
CA PHE A 66 -0.22 -20.87 -11.58
C PHE A 66 -0.73 -22.30 -11.86
N ILE A 67 -0.02 -23.31 -11.37
CA ILE A 67 -0.44 -24.70 -11.52
C ILE A 67 -1.05 -25.22 -10.22
N ASP A 68 -2.31 -25.67 -10.28
CA ASP A 68 -2.96 -26.38 -9.18
C ASP A 68 -3.32 -27.81 -9.63
N ASN A 69 -2.80 -28.82 -8.92
CA ASN A 69 -3.02 -30.24 -9.23
C ASN A 69 -2.77 -30.58 -10.73
N GLY A 70 -1.69 -30.02 -11.31
CA GLY A 70 -1.32 -30.26 -12.70
C GLY A 70 -2.15 -29.46 -13.74
N THR A 71 -3.12 -28.67 -13.29
CA THR A 71 -3.96 -27.84 -14.16
C THR A 71 -3.52 -26.38 -14.08
N LYS A 72 -3.37 -25.73 -15.23
CA LYS A 72 -3.12 -24.28 -15.29
C LYS A 72 -4.37 -23.52 -14.88
N VAL A 73 -4.24 -22.71 -13.83
CA VAL A 73 -5.29 -21.81 -13.32
C VAL A 73 -4.91 -20.38 -13.69
N LYS A 74 -5.82 -19.67 -14.33
CA LYS A 74 -5.71 -18.24 -14.61
C LYS A 74 -6.90 -17.54 -13.93
N PRO A 75 -6.68 -16.65 -12.98
CA PRO A 75 -7.76 -15.89 -12.34
C PRO A 75 -8.51 -14.99 -13.34
N ASP A 76 -9.80 -14.85 -13.13
CA ASP A 76 -10.66 -13.92 -13.88
C ASP A 76 -10.72 -12.53 -13.23
N TYR A 77 -10.31 -12.45 -11.94
CA TYR A 77 -10.39 -11.22 -11.15
C TYR A 77 -9.40 -11.27 -9.98
N ALA A 78 -8.79 -10.15 -9.66
CA ALA A 78 -7.92 -9.96 -8.50
C ALA A 78 -8.64 -9.13 -7.43
N TYR A 79 -8.87 -9.71 -6.25
CA TYR A 79 -9.35 -8.99 -5.07
C TYR A 79 -8.14 -8.62 -4.21
N ILE A 80 -7.77 -7.35 -4.18
CA ILE A 80 -6.56 -6.88 -3.49
C ILE A 80 -6.90 -6.57 -2.03
N THR A 81 -6.11 -7.13 -1.10
CA THR A 81 -6.21 -6.87 0.35
C THR A 81 -4.87 -6.43 0.94
N ILE A 82 -3.92 -6.07 0.09
CA ILE A 82 -2.61 -5.63 0.52
C ILE A 82 -2.70 -4.21 1.09
N HIS A 83 -2.16 -4.00 2.28
CA HIS A 83 -1.95 -2.70 2.87
C HIS A 83 -0.52 -2.22 2.56
N GLY A 84 -0.38 -0.98 2.09
CA GLY A 84 0.91 -0.45 1.64
C GLY A 84 1.34 -1.01 0.28
N THR A 85 2.66 -1.03 0.07
CA THR A 85 3.29 -1.51 -1.16
C THR A 85 3.17 -3.03 -1.28
N PRO A 86 2.84 -3.56 -2.48
CA PRO A 86 2.54 -2.86 -3.74
C PRO A 86 1.04 -2.60 -4.00
N GLY A 87 0.16 -2.75 -3.01
CA GLY A 87 -1.29 -2.80 -3.20
C GLY A 87 -1.99 -1.44 -3.13
N GLU A 88 -1.38 -0.42 -2.51
CA GLU A 88 -1.98 0.91 -2.34
C GLU A 88 -1.20 2.03 -3.04
N ASN A 89 -0.14 1.71 -3.79
CA ASN A 89 0.72 2.70 -4.42
C ASN A 89 0.69 2.69 -5.95
N GLY A 90 -0.27 1.96 -6.54
CA GLY A 90 -0.45 1.87 -7.99
C GLY A 90 0.45 0.85 -8.71
N ILE A 91 1.41 0.23 -8.00
CA ILE A 91 2.36 -0.71 -8.65
C ILE A 91 1.65 -1.99 -9.09
N LEU A 92 0.84 -2.57 -8.21
CA LEU A 92 0.14 -3.82 -8.49
C LEU A 92 -0.98 -3.61 -9.51
N GLU A 93 -1.67 -2.49 -9.40
CA GLU A 93 -2.71 -2.05 -10.34
C GLU A 93 -2.13 -1.90 -11.75
N GLY A 94 -0.96 -1.24 -11.88
CA GLY A 94 -0.26 -1.10 -13.16
C GLY A 94 0.16 -2.44 -13.76
N TYR A 95 0.57 -3.39 -12.95
CA TYR A 95 0.84 -4.75 -13.42
C TYR A 95 -0.43 -5.44 -13.91
N PHE A 96 -1.54 -5.35 -13.18
CA PHE A 96 -2.82 -5.95 -13.60
C PHE A 96 -3.39 -5.30 -14.85
N ASP A 97 -3.22 -3.98 -15.01
CA ASP A 97 -3.59 -3.29 -16.25
C ASP A 97 -2.82 -3.81 -17.47
N LEU A 98 -1.50 -4.03 -17.31
CA LEU A 98 -0.65 -4.58 -18.40
C LEU A 98 -1.12 -5.96 -18.87
N ILE A 99 -1.49 -6.84 -17.94
CA ILE A 99 -1.97 -8.20 -18.27
C ILE A 99 -3.49 -8.28 -18.46
N LYS A 100 -4.19 -7.14 -18.36
CA LYS A 100 -5.66 -7.01 -18.50
C LYS A 100 -6.45 -7.89 -17.54
N LEU A 101 -5.97 -8.00 -16.29
CA LEU A 101 -6.69 -8.69 -15.21
C LEU A 101 -7.48 -7.64 -14.41
N PRO A 102 -8.83 -7.70 -14.39
CA PRO A 102 -9.63 -6.80 -13.57
C PRO A 102 -9.34 -6.97 -12.08
N TYR A 103 -9.40 -5.87 -11.32
CA TYR A 103 -9.10 -5.86 -9.89
C TYR A 103 -10.10 -5.00 -9.08
N SER A 104 -10.01 -5.06 -7.74
CA SER A 104 -11.01 -4.50 -6.81
C SER A 104 -10.74 -3.07 -6.35
N THR A 105 -9.52 -2.56 -6.51
CA THR A 105 -9.12 -1.23 -6.06
C THR A 105 -9.36 -0.16 -7.13
N SER A 106 -8.99 1.09 -6.85
CA SER A 106 -9.00 2.18 -7.82
C SER A 106 -7.90 1.99 -8.87
N ASP A 107 -7.86 2.87 -9.86
CA ASP A 107 -6.81 2.84 -10.89
C ASP A 107 -5.45 3.32 -10.36
N VAL A 108 -4.40 3.10 -11.15
CA VAL A 108 -3.00 3.44 -10.84
C VAL A 108 -2.84 4.87 -10.34
N LEU A 109 -3.48 5.85 -10.99
CA LEU A 109 -3.32 7.26 -10.64
C LEU A 109 -3.95 7.56 -9.28
N VAL A 110 -5.14 7.04 -9.03
CA VAL A 110 -5.87 7.26 -7.78
C VAL A 110 -5.11 6.62 -6.62
N GLU A 111 -4.69 5.34 -6.76
CA GLU A 111 -3.93 4.65 -5.71
C GLU A 111 -2.60 5.36 -5.41
N ALA A 112 -1.79 5.66 -6.42
CA ALA A 112 -0.50 6.33 -6.23
C ALA A 112 -0.66 7.72 -5.58
N MET A 113 -1.68 8.47 -5.97
CA MET A 113 -1.93 9.83 -5.44
C MET A 113 -2.45 9.78 -4.01
N THR A 114 -3.43 8.92 -3.72
CA THR A 114 -4.07 8.85 -2.39
C THR A 114 -3.14 8.26 -1.33
N PHE A 115 -2.25 7.37 -1.72
CA PHE A 115 -1.24 6.81 -0.83
C PHE A 115 -0.14 7.82 -0.45
N ASN A 116 0.15 8.79 -1.34
CA ASN A 116 1.13 9.86 -1.11
C ASN A 116 0.44 11.09 -0.49
N LYS A 117 0.54 11.26 0.82
CA LYS A 117 -0.16 12.31 1.58
C LYS A 117 0.13 13.72 1.06
N PHE A 118 1.40 14.00 0.75
CA PHE A 118 1.79 15.32 0.24
C PHE A 118 1.23 15.58 -1.16
N ALA A 119 1.33 14.62 -2.07
CA ALA A 119 0.78 14.75 -3.42
C ALA A 119 -0.73 14.94 -3.39
N LEU A 120 -1.45 14.14 -2.60
CA LEU A 120 -2.90 14.29 -2.41
C LEU A 120 -3.26 15.67 -1.87
N ASN A 121 -2.56 16.15 -0.83
CA ASN A 121 -2.81 17.48 -0.27
C ASN A 121 -2.60 18.58 -1.31
N GLN A 122 -1.51 18.53 -2.11
CA GLN A 122 -1.27 19.50 -3.16
C GLN A 122 -2.37 19.48 -4.23
N PHE A 123 -2.79 18.28 -4.65
CA PHE A 123 -3.88 18.14 -5.61
C PHE A 123 -5.20 18.73 -5.08
N LEU A 124 -5.58 18.39 -3.84
CA LEU A 124 -6.81 18.88 -3.21
C LEU A 124 -6.79 20.40 -3.01
N SER A 125 -5.63 20.95 -2.62
CA SER A 125 -5.46 22.41 -2.48
C SER A 125 -5.69 23.14 -3.80
N ALA A 126 -5.20 22.60 -4.91
CA ALA A 126 -5.42 23.15 -6.24
C ALA A 126 -6.90 23.12 -6.66
N GLN A 127 -7.70 22.24 -6.05
CA GLN A 127 -9.17 22.19 -6.24
C GLN A 127 -9.95 23.05 -5.23
N GLY A 128 -9.27 23.87 -4.42
CA GLY A 128 -9.90 24.76 -3.44
C GLY A 128 -10.28 24.08 -2.12
N VAL A 129 -9.84 22.84 -1.86
CA VAL A 129 -10.04 22.18 -0.58
C VAL A 129 -9.03 22.74 0.43
N ASN A 130 -9.49 23.12 1.61
CA ASN A 130 -8.61 23.54 2.70
C ASN A 130 -7.78 22.36 3.21
N ILE A 131 -6.47 22.50 3.15
CA ILE A 131 -5.51 21.53 3.67
C ILE A 131 -4.64 22.15 4.77
N ALA A 132 -4.03 21.30 5.60
CA ALA A 132 -3.00 21.75 6.53
C ALA A 132 -1.77 22.26 5.77
N LYS A 133 -1.12 23.32 6.29
CA LYS A 133 0.22 23.68 5.83
C LYS A 133 1.17 22.54 6.10
N SER A 134 2.00 22.21 5.14
CA SER A 134 2.90 21.07 5.28
C SER A 134 4.29 21.32 4.70
N VAL A 135 5.27 20.59 5.24
CA VAL A 135 6.65 20.54 4.74
C VAL A 135 6.97 19.09 4.41
N LEU A 136 7.49 18.86 3.19
CA LEU A 136 7.96 17.55 2.75
C LEU A 136 9.47 17.47 2.91
N LEU A 137 9.94 16.44 3.61
CA LEU A 137 11.37 16.10 3.72
C LEU A 137 11.65 14.79 3.00
N ARG A 138 12.81 14.72 2.34
CA ARG A 138 13.28 13.52 1.63
C ARG A 138 14.61 13.04 2.22
N LYS A 139 14.74 11.74 2.38
CA LYS A 139 16.00 11.13 2.81
C LYS A 139 17.12 11.46 1.82
N GLY A 140 18.24 11.97 2.34
CA GLY A 140 19.39 12.32 1.50
C GLY A 140 19.25 13.60 0.67
N GLN A 141 18.23 14.45 0.90
CA GLN A 141 18.15 15.75 0.22
C GLN A 141 19.35 16.66 0.57
N ALA A 142 19.88 17.39 -0.41
CA ALA A 142 21.09 18.20 -0.27
C ALA A 142 20.92 19.38 0.70
N ALA A 143 19.72 19.94 0.81
CA ALA A 143 19.38 21.02 1.74
C ALA A 143 18.05 20.72 2.42
N ARG A 144 18.07 20.61 3.74
CA ARG A 144 16.88 20.51 4.58
C ARG A 144 16.52 21.90 5.12
N PRO A 145 15.23 22.30 5.16
CA PRO A 145 14.81 23.48 5.92
C PRO A 145 15.22 23.37 7.39
N THR A 146 15.55 24.48 8.02
CA THR A 146 15.84 24.48 9.46
C THR A 146 14.59 24.13 10.27
N ASP A 147 14.74 23.60 11.46
CA ASP A 147 13.59 23.31 12.37
C ASP A 147 12.76 24.56 12.61
N LYS A 148 13.41 25.71 12.72
CA LYS A 148 12.73 27.00 12.84
C LYS A 148 11.86 27.30 11.63
N ASP A 149 12.34 27.04 10.40
CA ASP A 149 11.56 27.28 9.17
C ASP A 149 10.38 26.29 9.09
N ILE A 150 10.60 25.03 9.45
CA ILE A 150 9.54 24.03 9.53
C ILE A 150 8.44 24.48 10.50
N ILE A 151 8.82 24.82 11.73
CA ILE A 151 7.86 25.26 12.76
C ILE A 151 7.16 26.55 12.38
N ASN A 152 7.86 27.51 11.76
CA ASN A 152 7.24 28.74 11.26
C ASN A 152 6.17 28.45 10.18
N THR A 153 6.35 27.38 9.40
CA THR A 153 5.42 27.00 8.34
C THR A 153 4.18 26.28 8.89
N VAL A 154 4.39 25.26 9.74
CA VAL A 154 3.31 24.36 10.17
C VAL A 154 2.74 24.71 11.55
N GLY A 155 3.52 25.37 12.41
CA GLY A 155 3.19 25.66 13.81
C GLY A 155 3.44 24.48 14.74
N LEU A 156 3.14 24.69 16.03
CA LEU A 156 3.11 23.65 17.06
C LEU A 156 1.76 23.67 17.78
N PRO A 157 1.20 22.53 18.16
CA PRO A 157 1.69 21.17 17.90
C PRO A 157 1.54 20.78 16.43
N CYS A 158 2.50 20.01 15.90
CA CYS A 158 2.44 19.44 14.53
C CYS A 158 2.49 17.92 14.56
N PHE A 159 2.18 17.30 13.43
CA PHE A 159 2.35 15.87 13.22
C PHE A 159 3.46 15.60 12.22
N VAL A 160 4.37 14.70 12.59
CA VAL A 160 5.40 14.16 11.71
C VAL A 160 4.97 12.75 11.31
N LYS A 161 4.90 12.47 10.00
CA LYS A 161 4.35 11.23 9.46
C LYS A 161 5.17 10.73 8.27
N PRO A 162 5.25 9.41 8.05
CA PRO A 162 5.64 8.88 6.75
C PRO A 162 4.73 9.44 5.65
N ASN A 163 5.30 9.94 4.55
CA ASN A 163 4.53 10.49 3.44
C ASN A 163 3.69 9.41 2.73
N ALA A 164 4.27 8.20 2.60
CA ALA A 164 3.61 6.99 2.12
C ALA A 164 3.60 5.96 3.24
N GLY A 165 2.43 5.45 3.61
CA GLY A 165 2.27 4.48 4.69
C GLY A 165 0.90 4.57 5.37
N GLY A 166 0.54 3.51 6.10
CA GLY A 166 -0.75 3.32 6.76
C GLY A 166 -0.63 3.12 8.28
N SER A 167 -1.78 2.80 8.91
CA SER A 167 -1.93 2.35 10.32
C SER A 167 -1.17 3.14 11.37
N SER A 168 -0.86 4.41 11.11
CA SER A 168 -0.15 5.32 12.03
C SER A 168 1.27 4.88 12.42
N PHE A 169 1.88 3.91 11.72
CA PHE A 169 3.29 3.59 11.92
C PHE A 169 4.16 4.81 11.62
N GLY A 170 5.16 5.07 12.47
CA GLY A 170 6.06 6.22 12.34
C GLY A 170 5.43 7.59 12.59
N VAL A 171 4.14 7.69 12.94
CA VAL A 171 3.47 8.97 13.23
C VAL A 171 3.83 9.45 14.64
N THR A 172 4.16 10.73 14.75
CA THR A 172 4.45 11.39 16.03
C THR A 172 3.81 12.77 16.10
N LYS A 173 3.10 13.05 17.19
CA LYS A 173 2.63 14.41 17.51
C LYS A 173 3.74 15.13 18.26
N VAL A 174 4.32 16.14 17.65
CA VAL A 174 5.37 17.00 18.21
C VAL A 174 4.74 18.20 18.89
N LYS A 175 5.03 18.39 20.18
CA LYS A 175 4.53 19.51 20.98
C LYS A 175 5.64 20.55 21.24
N HIS A 176 6.90 20.12 21.28
CA HIS A 176 8.06 20.96 21.55
C HIS A 176 9.07 20.84 20.42
N ALA A 177 9.77 21.94 20.13
CA ALA A 177 10.71 22.00 19.00
C ALA A 177 11.84 20.96 19.11
N GLU A 178 12.31 20.69 20.32
CA GLU A 178 13.38 19.73 20.62
C GLU A 178 13.04 18.28 20.26
N ASP A 179 11.74 17.93 20.10
CA ASP A 179 11.30 16.59 19.74
C ASP A 179 11.27 16.36 18.23
N LEU A 180 11.46 17.42 17.41
CA LEU A 180 11.21 17.37 15.97
C LEU A 180 12.13 16.41 15.22
N ASP A 181 13.44 16.46 15.49
CA ASP A 181 14.41 15.58 14.84
C ASP A 181 14.17 14.11 15.14
N THR A 182 13.91 13.79 16.40
CA THR A 182 13.59 12.41 16.82
C THR A 182 12.33 11.89 16.11
N ALA A 183 11.32 12.75 15.96
CA ALA A 183 10.09 12.38 15.24
C ALA A 183 10.34 12.17 13.75
N ILE A 184 11.19 13.00 13.12
CA ILE A 184 11.57 12.86 11.71
C ILE A 184 12.33 11.56 11.48
N ASP A 185 13.32 11.24 12.33
CA ASP A 185 14.10 10.01 12.21
C ASP A 185 13.22 8.78 12.32
N LYS A 186 12.27 8.79 13.26
CA LYS A 186 11.27 7.72 13.41
C LYS A 186 10.41 7.55 12.15
N ALA A 187 9.94 8.63 11.55
CA ALA A 187 9.14 8.57 10.33
C ALA A 187 9.98 8.17 9.10
N MET A 188 11.28 8.60 9.04
CA MET A 188 12.22 8.21 7.98
C MET A 188 12.63 6.73 8.03
N ALA A 189 12.41 6.05 9.14
CA ALA A 189 12.60 4.60 9.23
C ALA A 189 11.52 3.83 8.45
N GLU A 190 10.31 4.40 8.33
CA GLU A 190 9.17 3.78 7.65
C GLU A 190 9.04 4.18 6.17
N SER A 191 9.52 5.38 5.80
CA SER A 191 9.39 5.92 4.44
C SER A 191 10.57 6.83 4.10
N PRO A 192 11.07 6.83 2.84
CA PRO A 192 12.11 7.76 2.40
C PRO A 192 11.62 9.22 2.33
N GLU A 193 10.34 9.46 2.48
CA GLU A 193 9.74 10.79 2.53
C GLU A 193 8.89 10.96 3.79
N VAL A 194 8.98 12.13 4.42
CA VAL A 194 8.24 12.50 5.63
C VAL A 194 7.48 13.78 5.36
N ILE A 195 6.21 13.81 5.72
CA ILE A 195 5.37 15.02 5.76
C ILE A 195 5.24 15.51 7.20
N ILE A 196 5.36 16.82 7.39
CA ILE A 196 5.14 17.52 8.66
C ILE A 196 4.00 18.50 8.44
N GLU A 197 2.94 18.40 9.26
CA GLU A 197 1.74 19.23 9.13
C GLU A 197 1.06 19.53 10.48
#